data_f4226e5ee93a1ace772f3ab3d6f9f649
#
_entry.id   f4226e5ee93a1ace772f3ab3d6f9f649
#
_cell.length_a   1.000
_cell.length_b   1.000
_cell.length_c   1.000
_cell.angle_alpha   90.00
_cell.angle_beta   90.00
_cell.angle_gamma   90.00
#
_symmetry.space_group_name_H-M   'P 1'
#
loop_
_entity.id
_entity.type
_entity.pdbx_description
1 polymer ?
#
loop_
_entity_poly.entity_id
_entity_poly.type
_entity_poly.pdbx_seq_one_letter_code
_entity_poly.pdbx_strand_id
1 'polypeptide(L)'
;LNLKPTSKTTVDLGFSGYLGQGHYPQSSTSSLYAACMDVNPVIYPLLLPNGTVSGINSQQKFNPYGLLARGGYYDEFFSQLNSNIRVKQDLDFWKWSKGLSASAMVAFDTYNSRKRKYNRNEPMYTFAGKTDENGIWIEDTLFDEETGDYLYSVLKEADGSLSLQTPEQWSSSTVYTEASLNYDRSFGAHRVGGLLLYNQKVYWDLNATDVIGGMPYKQRGFAGRATYSWNDRYFAEFNLGINGSENFSPGKRYGVFPAFGLGWAVSNESFWNPVRKYISFLKFRYTDGWVGSDTATGRRFMYQGVFTGLTGTMF
;
A
#
# COMPACT_ATOMS: atom_id res chain seq x y z
N LEU A 1 -13.21 -20.16 -9.12
CA LEU A 1 -14.13 -21.14 -9.73
C LEU A 1 -14.38 -20.72 -11.17
N ASN A 2 -14.17 -21.65 -12.11
CA ASN A 2 -14.43 -21.42 -13.53
C ASN A 2 -15.60 -22.32 -13.95
N LEU A 3 -16.65 -21.72 -14.42
CA LEU A 3 -17.87 -22.41 -14.88
C LEU A 3 -18.04 -22.18 -16.38
N LYS A 4 -18.46 -23.21 -17.09
CA LYS A 4 -18.80 -23.14 -18.53
C LYS A 4 -20.26 -23.55 -18.76
N PRO A 5 -21.21 -22.63 -18.49
CA PRO A 5 -22.64 -22.94 -18.68
C PRO A 5 -22.98 -23.35 -20.10
N THR A 6 -22.23 -22.84 -21.08
CA THR A 6 -22.30 -23.23 -22.49
C THR A 6 -20.89 -23.35 -23.06
N SER A 7 -20.75 -23.91 -24.25
CA SER A 7 -19.46 -23.99 -24.97
C SER A 7 -18.88 -22.62 -25.32
N LYS A 8 -19.69 -21.56 -25.28
CA LYS A 8 -19.32 -20.18 -25.65
C LYS A 8 -19.36 -19.19 -24.49
N THR A 9 -19.85 -19.62 -23.33
CA THR A 9 -19.97 -18.77 -22.13
C THR A 9 -19.07 -19.30 -21.04
N THR A 10 -18.22 -18.42 -20.48
CA THR A 10 -17.38 -18.72 -19.32
C THR A 10 -17.73 -17.75 -18.21
N VAL A 11 -17.90 -18.26 -17.00
CA VAL A 11 -18.11 -17.46 -15.79
C VAL A 11 -16.98 -17.78 -14.84
N ASP A 12 -16.16 -16.76 -14.52
CA ASP A 12 -15.09 -16.85 -13.55
C ASP A 12 -15.52 -16.18 -12.25
N LEU A 13 -15.46 -16.91 -11.15
CA LEU A 13 -15.70 -16.43 -9.81
C LEU A 13 -14.37 -16.48 -9.06
N GLY A 14 -13.83 -15.33 -8.70
CA GLY A 14 -12.66 -15.18 -7.87
C GLY A 14 -13.05 -14.73 -6.47
N PHE A 15 -12.50 -15.42 -5.47
CA PHE A 15 -12.63 -15.05 -4.07
C PHE A 15 -11.32 -15.35 -3.38
N SER A 16 -10.73 -14.33 -2.79
CA SER A 16 -9.48 -14.45 -2.04
C SER A 16 -9.46 -13.46 -0.89
N GLY A 17 -8.73 -13.79 0.13
CA GLY A 17 -8.59 -12.90 1.27
C GLY A 17 -7.64 -13.46 2.30
N TYR A 18 -7.35 -12.65 3.28
CA TYR A 18 -6.59 -13.07 4.44
C TYR A 18 -7.09 -12.37 5.69
N LEU A 19 -6.91 -13.04 6.80
CA LEU A 19 -7.12 -12.52 8.13
C LEU A 19 -5.77 -12.56 8.85
N GLY A 20 -5.43 -11.50 9.54
CA GLY A 20 -4.22 -11.44 10.35
C GLY A 20 -4.53 -10.91 11.73
N GLN A 21 -3.80 -11.42 12.70
CA GLN A 21 -3.81 -10.93 14.06
C GLN A 21 -2.37 -10.78 14.53
N GLY A 22 -2.06 -9.66 15.15
CA GLY A 22 -0.75 -9.36 15.70
C GLY A 22 -0.87 -8.81 17.10
N HIS A 23 0.15 -9.09 17.92
CA HIS A 23 0.33 -8.53 19.23
C HIS A 23 1.71 -7.85 19.26
N TYR A 24 1.73 -6.56 19.54
CA TYR A 24 2.93 -5.75 19.40
C TYR A 24 3.13 -4.88 20.63
N PRO A 25 4.40 -4.54 20.99
CA PRO A 25 4.66 -3.51 21.98
C PRO A 25 4.07 -2.18 21.52
N GLN A 26 3.61 -1.37 22.46
CA GLN A 26 2.97 -0.09 22.13
C GLN A 26 3.95 0.93 21.54
N SER A 27 5.22 0.84 21.94
CA SER A 27 6.28 1.71 21.42
C SER A 27 6.65 1.35 19.98
N SER A 28 6.87 2.38 19.14
CA SER A 28 7.30 2.15 17.76
C SER A 28 8.71 1.57 17.69
N THR A 29 9.01 0.84 16.63
CA THR A 29 10.37 0.30 16.38
C THR A 29 11.43 1.40 16.37
N SER A 30 11.13 2.57 15.81
CA SER A 30 12.04 3.71 15.80
C SER A 30 12.29 4.26 17.19
N SER A 31 11.28 4.34 18.06
CA SER A 31 11.43 4.77 19.45
C SER A 31 12.24 3.77 20.27
N LEU A 32 12.01 2.48 20.06
CA LEU A 32 12.81 1.42 20.71
C LEU A 32 14.27 1.48 20.26
N TYR A 33 14.51 1.62 18.96
CA TYR A 33 15.86 1.74 18.42
C TYR A 33 16.57 2.98 18.96
N ALA A 34 15.92 4.14 18.97
CA ALA A 34 16.46 5.36 19.52
C ALA A 34 16.81 5.18 21.02
N ALA A 35 15.93 4.57 21.80
CA ALA A 35 16.20 4.28 23.21
C ALA A 35 17.42 3.37 23.39
N CYS A 36 17.57 2.32 22.56
CA CYS A 36 18.75 1.44 22.60
C CYS A 36 20.05 2.16 22.25
N MET A 37 20.02 3.13 21.34
CA MET A 37 21.21 3.88 20.93
C MET A 37 21.56 5.01 21.89
N ASP A 38 20.57 5.56 22.56
CA ASP A 38 20.73 6.71 23.45
C ASP A 38 21.14 6.32 24.88
N VAL A 39 20.88 5.08 25.29
CA VAL A 39 21.10 4.61 26.66
C VAL A 39 22.47 3.95 26.78
N ASN A 40 23.28 4.45 27.72
CA ASN A 40 24.53 3.82 28.10
C ASN A 40 24.26 2.70 29.12
N PRO A 41 24.48 1.41 28.79
CA PRO A 41 24.14 0.30 29.66
C PRO A 41 24.98 0.24 30.97
N VAL A 42 26.11 0.94 31.05
CA VAL A 42 26.93 1.02 32.26
C VAL A 42 26.29 1.95 33.29
N ILE A 43 25.70 3.05 32.82
CA ILE A 43 25.04 4.04 33.70
C ILE A 43 23.57 3.67 33.94
N TYR A 44 23.00 2.89 33.02
CA TYR A 44 21.61 2.50 32.98
C TYR A 44 21.46 0.98 32.89
N PRO A 45 21.37 0.28 33.98
CA PRO A 45 20.92 -1.08 33.94
C PRO A 45 19.46 -1.11 33.41
N LEU A 46 19.12 -2.13 32.67
CA LEU A 46 17.73 -2.32 32.19
C LEU A 46 16.75 -2.44 33.36
N LEU A 47 17.18 -3.15 34.39
CA LEU A 47 16.47 -3.30 35.67
C LEU A 47 17.43 -3.02 36.81
N LEU A 48 16.92 -2.43 37.86
CA LEU A 48 17.60 -2.30 39.12
C LEU A 48 17.59 -3.65 39.87
N PRO A 49 18.49 -3.87 40.86
CA PRO A 49 18.54 -5.13 41.61
C PRO A 49 17.21 -5.61 42.21
N ASN A 50 16.34 -4.69 42.55
CA ASN A 50 14.98 -4.99 43.02
C ASN A 50 13.97 -5.32 41.91
N GLY A 51 14.40 -5.42 40.63
CA GLY A 51 13.57 -5.74 39.48
C GLY A 51 12.73 -4.59 38.93
N THR A 52 12.91 -3.36 39.42
CA THR A 52 12.23 -2.18 38.91
C THR A 52 12.95 -1.60 37.69
N VAL A 53 12.22 -0.84 36.86
CA VAL A 53 12.76 -0.23 35.65
C VAL A 53 13.63 0.99 36.04
N SER A 54 14.86 1.01 35.57
CA SER A 54 15.76 2.11 35.81
C SER A 54 15.49 3.31 34.92
N GLY A 55 15.80 4.51 35.40
CA GLY A 55 15.70 5.76 34.64
C GLY A 55 16.79 6.75 35.03
N ILE A 56 16.98 7.84 34.29
CA ILE A 56 17.84 8.99 34.64
C ILE A 56 17.02 10.28 34.67
N ASN A 57 17.30 11.09 35.66
CA ASN A 57 16.55 12.30 35.97
C ASN A 57 16.71 13.43 34.93
N SER A 58 17.81 13.50 34.19
CA SER A 58 18.15 14.71 33.40
C SER A 58 17.57 14.70 31.97
N GLN A 59 17.14 13.58 31.47
CA GLN A 59 16.69 13.48 30.06
C GLN A 59 15.64 12.41 29.92
N GLN A 60 14.41 12.62 30.00
CA GLN A 60 13.26 11.73 29.72
C GLN A 60 13.53 10.58 28.71
N LYS A 61 14.71 9.96 28.79
CA LYS A 61 15.11 8.83 27.98
C LYS A 61 14.43 7.60 28.53
N PHE A 62 13.59 7.02 27.72
CA PHE A 62 12.86 5.83 28.08
C PHE A 62 13.81 4.64 28.12
N ASN A 63 13.78 3.88 29.19
CA ASN A 63 14.48 2.61 29.27
C ASN A 63 13.97 1.66 28.15
N PRO A 64 14.86 1.07 27.30
CA PRO A 64 14.42 0.19 26.21
C PRO A 64 13.60 -1.00 26.67
N TYR A 65 13.95 -1.60 27.81
CA TYR A 65 13.17 -2.69 28.42
C TYR A 65 11.80 -2.21 28.91
N GLY A 66 11.76 -1.04 29.55
CA GLY A 66 10.52 -0.41 29.96
C GLY A 66 9.58 -0.16 28.76
N LEU A 67 10.12 0.35 27.65
CA LEU A 67 9.35 0.57 26.43
C LEU A 67 8.85 -0.73 25.78
N LEU A 68 9.71 -1.76 25.75
CA LEU A 68 9.40 -3.01 25.07
C LEU A 68 8.46 -3.92 25.89
N ALA A 69 8.78 -4.12 27.17
CA ALA A 69 8.16 -5.13 28.01
C ALA A 69 7.14 -4.58 29.01
N ARG A 70 7.25 -3.28 29.35
CA ARG A 70 6.47 -2.65 30.41
C ARG A 70 5.66 -1.43 29.98
N GLY A 71 5.83 -0.95 28.72
CA GLY A 71 5.15 0.25 28.20
C GLY A 71 3.72 0.03 27.70
N GLY A 72 3.23 -1.20 27.77
CA GLY A 72 1.95 -1.59 27.20
C GLY A 72 2.10 -2.26 25.82
N TYR A 73 0.97 -2.56 25.21
CA TYR A 73 0.92 -3.29 23.94
C TYR A 73 -0.28 -2.86 23.10
N TYR A 74 -0.31 -3.28 21.84
CA TYR A 74 -1.53 -3.22 21.04
C TYR A 74 -1.77 -4.53 20.32
N ASP A 75 -3.05 -4.87 20.25
CA ASP A 75 -3.57 -5.95 19.43
C ASP A 75 -4.07 -5.36 18.12
N GLU A 76 -3.59 -5.88 17.00
CA GLU A 76 -4.06 -5.52 15.67
C GLU A 76 -4.76 -6.71 15.03
N PHE A 77 -5.98 -6.49 14.59
CA PHE A 77 -6.71 -7.41 13.73
C PHE A 77 -6.91 -6.75 12.39
N PHE A 78 -6.56 -7.42 11.31
CA PHE A 78 -6.78 -6.91 9.95
C PHE A 78 -7.32 -8.01 9.05
N SER A 79 -8.15 -7.59 8.11
CA SER A 79 -8.76 -8.46 7.11
C SER A 79 -8.76 -7.79 5.75
N GLN A 80 -8.46 -8.55 4.73
CA GLN A 80 -8.64 -8.17 3.35
C GLN A 80 -9.45 -9.21 2.62
N LEU A 81 -10.44 -8.75 1.87
CA LEU A 81 -11.27 -9.57 1.02
C LEU A 81 -11.25 -9.00 -0.38
N ASN A 82 -10.95 -9.85 -1.35
CA ASN A 82 -11.02 -9.53 -2.76
C ASN A 82 -11.97 -10.50 -3.43
N SER A 83 -12.95 -9.99 -4.15
CA SER A 83 -13.94 -10.79 -4.85
C SER A 83 -14.16 -10.25 -6.25
N ASN A 84 -14.31 -11.13 -7.22
CA ASN A 84 -14.69 -10.74 -8.57
C ASN A 84 -15.58 -11.79 -9.23
N ILE A 85 -16.41 -11.29 -10.12
CA ILE A 85 -17.16 -12.10 -11.05
C ILE A 85 -16.89 -11.57 -12.46
N ARG A 86 -16.49 -12.46 -13.36
CA ARG A 86 -16.29 -12.17 -14.77
C ARG A 86 -17.15 -13.11 -15.60
N VAL A 87 -17.85 -12.54 -16.55
CA VAL A 87 -18.59 -13.29 -17.57
C VAL A 87 -17.94 -12.98 -18.91
N LYS A 88 -17.55 -14.03 -19.64
CA LYS A 88 -17.04 -13.95 -20.99
C LYS A 88 -17.97 -14.71 -21.91
N GLN A 89 -18.31 -14.10 -23.02
CA GLN A 89 -19.14 -14.66 -24.06
C GLN A 89 -18.42 -14.59 -25.40
N ASP A 90 -18.23 -15.76 -26.05
CA ASP A 90 -17.76 -15.80 -27.44
C ASP A 90 -18.93 -15.48 -28.37
N LEU A 91 -18.73 -14.51 -29.28
CA LEU A 91 -19.74 -13.96 -30.16
C LEU A 91 -19.62 -14.49 -31.62
N ASP A 92 -18.97 -15.63 -31.79
CA ASP A 92 -18.71 -16.26 -33.10
C ASP A 92 -19.96 -16.92 -33.72
N PHE A 93 -21.08 -16.20 -33.71
CA PHE A 93 -22.36 -16.69 -34.28
C PHE A 93 -22.40 -16.65 -35.80
N TRP A 94 -21.66 -15.73 -36.43
CA TRP A 94 -21.61 -15.54 -37.87
C TRP A 94 -20.18 -15.66 -38.41
N LYS A 95 -20.05 -15.87 -39.72
CA LYS A 95 -18.73 -15.97 -40.36
C LYS A 95 -17.85 -14.71 -40.12
N TRP A 96 -18.46 -13.54 -40.08
CA TRP A 96 -17.73 -12.26 -39.86
C TRP A 96 -17.35 -12.03 -38.38
N SER A 97 -18.12 -12.58 -37.45
CA SER A 97 -17.87 -12.42 -36.01
C SER A 97 -16.92 -13.47 -35.40
N LYS A 98 -16.37 -14.38 -36.22
CA LYS A 98 -15.37 -15.35 -35.75
C LYS A 98 -14.18 -14.62 -35.11
N GLY A 99 -13.83 -15.02 -33.90
CA GLY A 99 -12.76 -14.39 -33.10
C GLY A 99 -13.21 -13.20 -32.29
N LEU A 100 -14.52 -12.85 -32.29
CA LEU A 100 -15.09 -11.81 -31.46
C LEU A 100 -15.55 -12.40 -30.13
N SER A 101 -15.19 -11.75 -29.02
CA SER A 101 -15.67 -12.07 -27.67
C SER A 101 -15.94 -10.81 -26.88
N ALA A 102 -16.96 -10.86 -26.03
CA ALA A 102 -17.27 -9.81 -25.07
C ALA A 102 -17.05 -10.33 -23.66
N SER A 103 -16.58 -9.48 -22.74
CA SER A 103 -16.53 -9.79 -21.32
C SER A 103 -16.99 -8.64 -20.47
N ALA A 104 -17.58 -8.95 -19.33
CA ALA A 104 -17.91 -8.00 -18.27
C ALA A 104 -17.41 -8.55 -16.95
N MET A 105 -16.88 -7.67 -16.09
CA MET A 105 -16.36 -8.00 -14.77
C MET A 105 -16.80 -6.96 -13.76
N VAL A 106 -17.16 -7.43 -12.57
CA VAL A 106 -17.32 -6.62 -11.37
C VAL A 106 -16.43 -7.20 -10.29
N ALA A 107 -15.64 -6.35 -9.65
CA ALA A 107 -14.83 -6.72 -8.49
C ALA A 107 -15.18 -5.83 -7.30
N PHE A 108 -15.14 -6.43 -6.13
CA PHE A 108 -15.30 -5.75 -4.85
C PHE A 108 -14.17 -6.16 -3.93
N ASP A 109 -13.40 -5.17 -3.49
CA ASP A 109 -12.30 -5.35 -2.57
C ASP A 109 -12.57 -4.53 -1.32
N THR A 110 -12.28 -5.12 -0.15
CA THR A 110 -12.37 -4.41 1.13
C THR A 110 -11.17 -4.74 2.00
N TYR A 111 -10.71 -3.73 2.71
CA TYR A 111 -9.67 -3.83 3.71
C TYR A 111 -10.18 -3.23 5.02
N ASN A 112 -9.97 -3.94 6.14
CA ASN A 112 -10.30 -3.46 7.47
C ASN A 112 -9.13 -3.76 8.41
N SER A 113 -8.78 -2.79 9.24
CA SER A 113 -7.83 -2.95 10.34
C SER A 113 -8.41 -2.31 11.59
N ARG A 114 -8.22 -2.97 12.72
CA ARG A 114 -8.61 -2.47 14.04
C ARG A 114 -7.47 -2.69 15.02
N LYS A 115 -7.05 -1.61 15.70
CA LYS A 115 -6.03 -1.65 16.74
C LYS A 115 -6.65 -1.33 18.07
N ARG A 116 -6.38 -2.17 19.07
CA ARG A 116 -6.67 -1.89 20.49
C ARG A 116 -5.36 -1.66 21.20
N LYS A 117 -5.16 -0.45 21.68
CA LYS A 117 -3.94 -0.02 22.35
C LYS A 117 -4.15 0.01 23.87
N TYR A 118 -3.25 -0.62 24.59
CA TYR A 118 -3.18 -0.62 26.03
C TYR A 118 -1.89 0.05 26.46
N ASN A 119 -2.00 1.25 27.04
CA ASN A 119 -0.86 1.94 27.59
C ASN A 119 -0.68 1.50 29.04
N ARG A 120 0.54 1.19 29.39
CA ARG A 120 0.92 0.99 30.79
C ARG A 120 1.80 2.16 31.22
N ASN A 121 1.43 2.78 32.30
CA ASN A 121 2.22 3.81 32.93
C ASN A 121 3.17 3.15 33.93
N GLU A 122 4.38 2.82 33.45
CA GLU A 122 5.37 2.14 34.27
C GLU A 122 6.12 3.14 35.16
N PRO A 123 6.25 2.88 36.48
CA PRO A 123 7.08 3.68 37.35
C PRO A 123 8.55 3.47 37.03
N MET A 124 9.35 4.51 37.22
CA MET A 124 10.79 4.48 36.96
C MET A 124 11.54 4.90 38.23
N TYR A 125 12.66 4.23 38.50
CA TYR A 125 13.46 4.42 39.68
C TYR A 125 14.91 4.66 39.30
N THR A 126 15.67 5.25 40.22
CA THR A 126 17.14 5.36 40.19
C THR A 126 17.69 5.04 41.55
N PHE A 127 19.02 4.86 41.66
CA PHE A 127 19.70 4.77 42.94
C PHE A 127 19.57 6.10 43.65
N ALA A 128 19.31 6.06 44.94
CA ALA A 128 19.18 7.25 45.82
C ALA A 128 20.49 7.77 46.32
N GLY A 129 21.63 7.11 46.03
CA GLY A 129 22.96 7.49 46.46
C GLY A 129 23.41 8.84 45.93
N LYS A 130 24.52 9.33 46.43
CA LYS A 130 25.20 10.56 46.00
C LYS A 130 26.29 10.26 44.98
N THR A 131 26.54 11.19 44.09
CA THR A 131 27.69 11.14 43.17
C THR A 131 28.76 12.14 43.63
N ASP A 132 30.02 11.84 43.32
CA ASP A 132 31.14 12.80 43.47
C ASP A 132 31.06 13.90 42.38
N GLU A 133 32.05 14.81 42.41
CA GLU A 133 32.16 15.92 41.44
C GLU A 133 32.36 15.46 39.99
N ASN A 134 32.76 14.20 39.76
CA ASN A 134 32.96 13.59 38.46
C ASN A 134 31.72 12.77 38.00
N GLY A 135 30.65 12.72 38.81
CA GLY A 135 29.43 11.97 38.53
C GLY A 135 29.54 10.47 38.85
N ILE A 136 30.55 10.03 39.61
CA ILE A 136 30.74 8.65 40.06
C ILE A 136 30.00 8.44 41.37
N TRP A 137 29.28 7.33 41.49
CA TRP A 137 28.53 6.98 42.71
C TRP A 137 29.49 6.79 43.88
N ILE A 138 29.18 7.42 45.03
CA ILE A 138 29.87 7.20 46.27
C ILE A 138 29.24 5.96 46.91
N GLU A 139 30.00 4.85 46.98
CA GLU A 139 29.49 3.51 47.31
C GLU A 139 28.75 3.47 48.65
N ASP A 140 29.29 4.07 49.68
CA ASP A 140 28.69 4.10 51.02
C ASP A 140 27.34 4.81 51.10
N THR A 141 26.96 5.57 50.05
CA THR A 141 25.68 6.26 50.00
C THR A 141 24.60 5.52 49.25
N LEU A 142 24.94 4.37 48.63
CA LEU A 142 24.01 3.56 47.83
C LEU A 142 23.17 2.58 48.65
N PHE A 143 23.57 2.33 49.90
CA PHE A 143 23.00 1.31 50.74
C PHE A 143 22.31 1.92 51.97
N ASP A 144 21.30 1.25 52.41
CA ASP A 144 20.70 1.44 53.72
C ASP A 144 21.65 0.86 54.80
N GLU A 145 22.02 1.66 55.81
CA GLU A 145 22.95 1.24 56.88
C GLU A 145 22.40 0.10 57.77
N GLU A 146 21.09 0.00 57.88
CA GLU A 146 20.43 -1.01 58.74
C GLU A 146 20.18 -2.32 58.03
N THR A 147 19.76 -2.25 56.73
CA THR A 147 19.33 -3.42 55.97
C THR A 147 20.41 -3.92 55.01
N GLY A 148 21.37 -3.10 54.61
CA GLY A 148 22.35 -3.38 53.59
C GLY A 148 21.77 -3.44 52.15
N ASP A 149 20.51 -3.08 51.99
CA ASP A 149 19.83 -3.04 50.68
C ASP A 149 20.14 -1.73 49.96
N TYR A 150 20.03 -1.76 48.60
CA TYR A 150 20.17 -0.56 47.79
C TYR A 150 19.05 0.43 48.06
N LEU A 151 19.38 1.69 48.16
CA LEU A 151 18.44 2.80 48.26
C LEU A 151 17.97 3.23 46.87
N TYR A 152 16.67 3.42 46.73
CA TYR A 152 16.07 3.83 45.47
C TYR A 152 15.24 5.10 45.63
N SER A 153 15.28 5.97 44.64
CA SER A 153 14.40 7.12 44.54
C SER A 153 13.50 6.98 43.30
N VAL A 154 12.26 7.47 43.42
CA VAL A 154 11.27 7.47 42.34
C VAL A 154 11.60 8.63 41.40
N LEU A 155 11.84 8.35 40.14
CA LEU A 155 11.98 9.33 39.07
C LEU A 155 10.66 9.67 38.41
N LYS A 156 9.80 8.66 38.26
CA LYS A 156 8.49 8.79 37.70
C LYS A 156 7.51 7.97 38.54
N GLU A 157 6.61 8.71 39.17
CA GLU A 157 5.49 8.06 39.87
C GLU A 157 4.48 7.50 38.84
N ALA A 158 4.05 6.26 39.05
CA ALA A 158 3.04 5.62 38.28
C ALA A 158 2.52 4.37 39.03
N ASP A 159 1.29 4.00 38.76
CA ASP A 159 0.63 2.89 39.42
C ASP A 159 0.80 1.54 38.71
N GLY A 160 1.50 1.52 37.57
CA GLY A 160 1.67 0.33 36.75
C GLY A 160 0.39 -0.18 36.09
N SER A 161 -0.70 0.56 36.15
CA SER A 161 -1.98 0.15 35.59
C SER A 161 -2.01 0.22 34.07
N LEU A 162 -2.82 -0.64 33.46
CA LEU A 162 -3.11 -0.62 32.03
C LEU A 162 -4.32 0.26 31.77
N SER A 163 -4.19 1.20 30.85
CA SER A 163 -5.29 2.03 30.35
C SER A 163 -5.61 1.71 28.89
N LEU A 164 -6.88 1.44 28.59
CA LEU A 164 -7.34 1.24 27.21
C LEU A 164 -7.48 2.60 26.52
N GLN A 165 -6.79 2.74 25.39
CA GLN A 165 -6.91 3.92 24.51
C GLN A 165 -8.10 3.75 23.56
N THR A 166 -8.55 4.87 22.98
CA THR A 166 -9.56 4.84 21.93
C THR A 166 -9.09 3.92 20.80
N PRO A 167 -9.89 2.91 20.42
CA PRO A 167 -9.50 2.01 19.33
C PRO A 167 -9.31 2.76 18.01
N GLU A 168 -8.22 2.49 17.31
CA GLU A 168 -8.01 2.95 15.95
C GLU A 168 -8.63 1.96 14.98
N GLN A 169 -9.34 2.48 14.00
CA GLN A 169 -9.94 1.67 12.94
C GLN A 169 -9.57 2.28 11.61
N TRP A 170 -9.28 1.42 10.64
CA TRP A 170 -9.06 1.80 9.26
C TRP A 170 -9.84 0.85 8.36
N SER A 171 -10.67 1.42 7.49
CA SER A 171 -11.46 0.67 6.53
C SER A 171 -11.45 1.35 5.18
N SER A 172 -11.35 0.55 4.14
CA SER A 172 -11.50 1.04 2.78
C SER A 172 -12.22 0.01 1.92
N SER A 173 -12.92 0.48 0.89
CA SER A 173 -13.55 -0.39 -0.08
C SER A 173 -13.36 0.11 -1.50
N THR A 174 -13.30 -0.81 -2.45
CA THR A 174 -13.17 -0.53 -3.87
C THR A 174 -14.21 -1.32 -4.64
N VAL A 175 -14.92 -0.66 -5.53
CA VAL A 175 -15.72 -1.30 -6.58
C VAL A 175 -15.05 -1.02 -7.91
N TYR A 176 -14.77 -2.09 -8.65
CA TYR A 176 -14.23 -2.01 -10.01
C TYR A 176 -15.19 -2.68 -10.97
N THR A 177 -15.49 -1.99 -12.05
CA THR A 177 -16.30 -2.53 -13.14
C THR A 177 -15.54 -2.41 -14.45
N GLU A 178 -15.64 -3.45 -15.27
CA GLU A 178 -14.98 -3.52 -16.57
C GLU A 178 -15.91 -4.17 -17.59
N ALA A 179 -15.91 -3.63 -18.80
CA ALA A 179 -16.51 -4.27 -19.95
C ALA A 179 -15.53 -4.22 -21.12
N SER A 180 -15.36 -5.32 -21.83
CA SER A 180 -14.46 -5.37 -22.98
C SER A 180 -15.03 -6.13 -24.15
N LEU A 181 -14.60 -5.72 -25.34
CA LEU A 181 -14.84 -6.40 -26.60
C LEU A 181 -13.49 -6.72 -27.22
N ASN A 182 -13.22 -8.00 -27.46
CA ASN A 182 -11.98 -8.50 -28.02
C ASN A 182 -12.24 -9.14 -29.37
N TYR A 183 -11.34 -8.88 -30.31
CA TYR A 183 -11.31 -9.50 -31.62
C TYR A 183 -9.92 -10.04 -31.90
N ASP A 184 -9.78 -11.30 -32.28
CA ASP A 184 -8.53 -11.92 -32.70
C ASP A 184 -8.81 -12.91 -33.83
N ARG A 185 -8.25 -12.65 -35.01
CA ARG A 185 -8.47 -13.50 -36.18
C ARG A 185 -7.30 -13.49 -37.15
N SER A 186 -7.01 -14.68 -37.68
CA SER A 186 -6.03 -14.87 -38.76
C SER A 186 -6.72 -15.06 -40.08
N PHE A 187 -6.16 -14.42 -41.12
CA PHE A 187 -6.58 -14.49 -42.52
C PHE A 187 -5.35 -14.86 -43.37
N GLY A 188 -5.09 -16.15 -43.50
CA GLY A 188 -3.83 -16.60 -44.12
C GLY A 188 -2.59 -16.10 -43.34
N ALA A 189 -1.74 -15.35 -44.00
CA ALA A 189 -0.53 -14.78 -43.36
C ALA A 189 -0.79 -13.52 -42.50
N HIS A 190 -2.01 -13.00 -42.48
CA HIS A 190 -2.39 -11.79 -41.77
C HIS A 190 -3.11 -12.14 -40.46
N ARG A 191 -2.69 -11.57 -39.35
CA ARG A 191 -3.39 -11.65 -38.08
C ARG A 191 -3.80 -10.25 -37.64
N VAL A 192 -5.06 -10.11 -37.29
CA VAL A 192 -5.65 -8.84 -36.83
C VAL A 192 -6.21 -9.07 -35.44
N GLY A 193 -5.82 -8.19 -34.51
CA GLY A 193 -6.38 -8.16 -33.17
C GLY A 193 -6.97 -6.79 -32.85
N GLY A 194 -7.98 -6.75 -31.99
CA GLY A 194 -8.60 -5.53 -31.52
C GLY A 194 -9.10 -5.71 -30.08
N LEU A 195 -9.05 -4.63 -29.31
CA LEU A 195 -9.63 -4.53 -27.96
C LEU A 195 -10.30 -3.17 -27.83
N LEU A 196 -11.53 -3.18 -27.37
CA LEU A 196 -12.19 -2.02 -26.79
C LEU A 196 -12.51 -2.35 -25.34
N LEU A 197 -12.15 -1.46 -24.42
CA LEU A 197 -12.31 -1.66 -23.01
C LEU A 197 -12.87 -0.39 -22.36
N TYR A 198 -13.84 -0.56 -21.50
CA TYR A 198 -14.34 0.43 -20.56
C TYR A 198 -14.08 -0.06 -19.15
N ASN A 199 -13.58 0.83 -18.27
CA ASN A 199 -13.47 0.55 -16.85
C ASN A 199 -13.91 1.73 -15.99
N GLN A 200 -14.33 1.40 -14.78
CA GLN A 200 -14.64 2.37 -13.74
C GLN A 200 -14.19 1.81 -12.41
N LYS A 201 -13.48 2.64 -11.64
CA LYS A 201 -13.07 2.36 -10.26
C LYS A 201 -13.68 3.40 -9.35
N VAL A 202 -14.27 2.94 -8.24
CA VAL A 202 -14.74 3.78 -7.15
C VAL A 202 -14.11 3.26 -5.88
N TYR A 203 -13.36 4.12 -5.19
CA TYR A 203 -12.68 3.81 -3.94
C TYR A 203 -13.23 4.71 -2.85
N TRP A 204 -13.53 4.14 -1.69
CA TRP A 204 -13.96 4.85 -0.48
C TRP A 204 -12.92 4.68 0.61
N ASP A 205 -12.47 5.80 1.18
CA ASP A 205 -11.79 5.83 2.46
C ASP A 205 -12.85 6.06 3.54
N LEU A 206 -13.13 5.04 4.33
CA LEU A 206 -14.19 5.09 5.36
C LEU A 206 -13.70 5.73 6.66
N ASN A 207 -12.44 6.15 6.74
CA ASN A 207 -11.86 6.80 7.91
C ASN A 207 -11.48 8.25 7.67
N ALA A 208 -11.85 8.78 6.52
CA ALA A 208 -11.59 10.18 6.22
C ALA A 208 -12.24 11.09 7.28
N THR A 209 -11.47 12.04 7.76
CA THR A 209 -11.89 12.97 8.83
C THR A 209 -12.41 14.30 8.28
N ASP A 210 -12.27 14.51 6.98
CA ASP A 210 -12.73 15.71 6.28
C ASP A 210 -13.69 15.37 5.13
N VAL A 211 -14.46 16.35 4.70
CA VAL A 211 -15.49 16.18 3.67
C VAL A 211 -14.89 15.77 2.32
N ILE A 212 -13.73 16.31 1.96
CA ILE A 212 -13.07 16.00 0.67
C ILE A 212 -12.51 14.59 0.69
N GLY A 213 -11.87 14.20 1.77
CA GLY A 213 -11.35 12.83 1.97
C GLY A 213 -12.47 11.80 1.99
N GLY A 214 -13.63 12.12 2.60
CA GLY A 214 -14.80 11.24 2.67
C GLY A 214 -15.55 11.06 1.34
N MET A 215 -15.29 11.90 0.35
CA MET A 215 -15.85 11.70 -0.98
C MET A 215 -15.17 10.51 -1.68
N PRO A 216 -15.94 9.64 -2.36
CA PRO A 216 -15.34 8.52 -3.09
C PRO A 216 -14.40 9.00 -4.19
N TYR A 217 -13.28 8.31 -4.38
CA TYR A 217 -12.35 8.54 -5.49
C TYR A 217 -12.86 7.80 -6.72
N LYS A 218 -13.17 8.54 -7.78
CA LYS A 218 -13.75 7.98 -9.00
C LYS A 218 -12.81 8.15 -10.18
N GLN A 219 -12.51 7.06 -10.82
CA GLN A 219 -11.75 7.01 -12.06
C GLN A 219 -12.55 6.26 -13.12
N ARG A 220 -12.44 6.70 -14.36
CA ARG A 220 -13.11 6.08 -15.50
C ARG A 220 -12.16 6.07 -16.69
N GLY A 221 -12.11 4.95 -17.38
CA GLY A 221 -11.21 4.79 -18.52
C GLY A 221 -11.90 4.12 -19.70
N PHE A 222 -11.45 4.51 -20.89
CA PHE A 222 -11.68 3.81 -22.13
C PHE A 222 -10.33 3.47 -22.72
N ALA A 223 -10.17 2.25 -23.23
CA ALA A 223 -8.96 1.85 -23.93
C ALA A 223 -9.34 1.19 -25.26
N GLY A 224 -8.60 1.54 -26.30
CA GLY A 224 -8.65 0.91 -27.58
C GLY A 224 -7.28 0.36 -27.94
N ARG A 225 -7.23 -0.86 -28.50
CA ARG A 225 -6.03 -1.45 -29.07
C ARG A 225 -6.35 -2.04 -30.43
N ALA A 226 -5.47 -1.80 -31.40
CA ALA A 226 -5.46 -2.47 -32.67
C ALA A 226 -4.09 -3.09 -32.89
N THR A 227 -4.04 -4.37 -33.26
CA THR A 227 -2.81 -5.08 -33.57
C THR A 227 -2.91 -5.72 -34.93
N TYR A 228 -1.78 -5.72 -35.63
CA TYR A 228 -1.64 -6.36 -36.92
C TYR A 228 -0.29 -7.08 -36.99
N SER A 229 -0.31 -8.29 -37.52
CA SER A 229 0.92 -8.95 -37.91
C SER A 229 0.79 -9.61 -39.29
N TRP A 230 1.91 -9.59 -40.02
CA TRP A 230 2.02 -10.24 -41.31
C TRP A 230 3.12 -11.29 -41.27
N ASN A 231 2.71 -12.54 -41.55
CA ASN A 231 3.57 -13.72 -41.68
C ASN A 231 4.53 -13.90 -40.47
N ASP A 232 4.10 -13.45 -39.27
CA ASP A 232 4.88 -13.42 -38.04
C ASP A 232 6.25 -12.73 -38.18
N ARG A 233 6.40 -11.84 -39.18
CA ARG A 233 7.60 -11.06 -39.45
C ARG A 233 7.44 -9.60 -39.03
N TYR A 234 6.37 -8.96 -39.47
CA TYR A 234 6.08 -7.56 -39.23
C TYR A 234 4.92 -7.41 -38.30
N PHE A 235 5.05 -6.51 -37.37
CA PHE A 235 4.07 -6.25 -36.31
C PHE A 235 3.82 -4.76 -36.23
N ALA A 236 2.56 -4.39 -36.11
CA ALA A 236 2.14 -3.02 -35.81
C ALA A 236 1.10 -3.06 -34.70
N GLU A 237 1.18 -2.11 -33.78
CA GLU A 237 0.25 -1.96 -32.67
C GLU A 237 -0.07 -0.48 -32.49
N PHE A 238 -1.34 -0.19 -32.27
CA PHE A 238 -1.83 1.11 -31.88
C PHE A 238 -2.68 0.97 -30.62
N ASN A 239 -2.39 1.80 -29.62
CA ASN A 239 -3.15 1.87 -28.37
C ASN A 239 -3.65 3.30 -28.17
N LEU A 240 -4.87 3.43 -27.68
CA LEU A 240 -5.48 4.69 -27.28
C LEU A 240 -6.07 4.53 -25.89
N GLY A 241 -5.56 5.28 -24.91
CA GLY A 241 -6.14 5.42 -23.60
C GLY A 241 -6.87 6.75 -23.47
N ILE A 242 -8.08 6.74 -22.93
CA ILE A 242 -8.85 7.93 -22.57
C ILE A 242 -9.23 7.79 -21.10
N ASN A 243 -8.51 8.50 -20.22
CA ASN A 243 -8.68 8.38 -18.78
C ASN A 243 -9.29 9.64 -18.20
N GLY A 244 -10.33 9.47 -17.41
CA GLY A 244 -11.03 10.54 -16.72
C GLY A 244 -10.72 10.52 -15.22
N SER A 245 -10.38 11.70 -14.69
CA SER A 245 -10.18 11.93 -13.26
C SER A 245 -11.00 13.14 -12.79
N GLU A 246 -11.57 13.01 -11.61
CA GLU A 246 -12.29 14.09 -10.95
C GLU A 246 -11.37 15.17 -10.37
N ASN A 247 -10.06 14.94 -10.32
CA ASN A 247 -9.07 15.92 -9.89
C ASN A 247 -8.97 17.12 -10.85
N PHE A 248 -9.51 16.99 -12.05
CA PHE A 248 -9.57 18.07 -13.04
C PHE A 248 -10.96 18.69 -13.13
N SER A 249 -11.02 19.95 -13.53
CA SER A 249 -12.26 20.70 -13.64
C SER A 249 -13.25 20.07 -14.64
N PRO A 250 -14.55 20.27 -14.45
CA PRO A 250 -15.56 19.88 -15.42
C PRO A 250 -15.18 20.38 -16.83
N GLY A 251 -15.30 19.52 -17.84
CA GLY A 251 -14.88 19.79 -19.21
C GLY A 251 -13.41 19.49 -19.53
N LYS A 252 -12.52 19.32 -18.52
CA LYS A 252 -11.10 18.97 -18.69
C LYS A 252 -10.73 17.67 -17.99
N ARG A 253 -11.71 16.85 -17.64
CA ARG A 253 -11.51 15.62 -16.84
C ARG A 253 -10.88 14.47 -17.59
N TYR A 254 -10.93 14.49 -18.93
CA TYR A 254 -10.43 13.37 -19.75
C TYR A 254 -9.15 13.76 -20.45
N GLY A 255 -8.11 12.93 -20.25
CA GLY A 255 -6.87 12.96 -20.99
C GLY A 255 -6.85 11.85 -22.04
N VAL A 256 -6.22 12.14 -23.19
CA VAL A 256 -6.07 11.22 -24.31
C VAL A 256 -4.61 10.83 -24.45
N PHE A 257 -4.31 9.54 -24.46
CA PHE A 257 -2.96 8.98 -24.38
C PHE A 257 -2.77 7.95 -25.50
N PRO A 258 -2.38 8.39 -26.71
CA PRO A 258 -2.05 7.47 -27.79
C PRO A 258 -0.66 6.87 -27.59
N ALA A 259 -0.50 5.62 -28.06
CA ALA A 259 0.79 4.97 -28.17
C ALA A 259 0.80 4.05 -29.40
N PHE A 260 1.97 3.89 -30.01
CA PHE A 260 2.14 2.99 -31.12
C PHE A 260 3.43 2.18 -31.01
N GLY A 261 3.43 1.04 -31.64
CA GLY A 261 4.57 0.14 -31.69
C GLY A 261 4.73 -0.51 -33.03
N LEU A 262 5.97 -0.68 -33.46
CA LEU A 262 6.36 -1.42 -34.64
C LEU A 262 7.34 -2.53 -34.26
N GLY A 263 7.26 -3.66 -34.93
CA GLY A 263 8.15 -4.78 -34.70
C GLY A 263 8.53 -5.51 -35.99
N TRP A 264 9.79 -5.96 -36.04
CA TRP A 264 10.31 -6.77 -37.11
C TRP A 264 11.05 -7.97 -36.56
N ALA A 265 10.53 -9.17 -36.82
CA ALA A 265 11.17 -10.43 -36.48
C ALA A 265 12.13 -10.83 -37.59
N VAL A 266 13.36 -10.33 -37.55
CA VAL A 266 14.40 -10.60 -38.54
C VAL A 266 14.68 -12.09 -38.66
N SER A 267 14.62 -12.81 -37.54
CA SER A 267 14.83 -14.27 -37.49
C SER A 267 13.78 -15.07 -38.29
N ASN A 268 12.67 -14.44 -38.68
CA ASN A 268 11.64 -15.09 -39.50
C ASN A 268 11.80 -14.81 -41.00
N GLU A 269 12.82 -14.04 -41.38
CA GLU A 269 13.16 -13.79 -42.78
C GLU A 269 13.94 -14.98 -43.38
N SER A 270 13.77 -15.23 -44.69
CA SER A 270 14.42 -16.34 -45.36
C SER A 270 15.95 -16.22 -45.38
N PHE A 271 16.47 -14.98 -45.44
CA PHE A 271 17.91 -14.73 -45.41
C PHE A 271 18.58 -15.06 -44.05
N TRP A 272 17.76 -15.20 -42.96
CA TRP A 272 18.28 -15.52 -41.64
C TRP A 272 18.55 -17.03 -41.43
N ASN A 273 18.08 -17.90 -42.30
CA ASN A 273 18.21 -19.35 -42.19
C ASN A 273 19.64 -19.85 -41.88
N PRO A 274 20.71 -19.32 -42.53
CA PRO A 274 22.08 -19.78 -42.23
C PRO A 274 22.55 -19.43 -40.81
N VAL A 275 22.02 -18.34 -40.22
CA VAL A 275 22.42 -17.80 -38.92
C VAL A 275 21.58 -18.41 -37.78
N ARG A 276 20.43 -18.98 -38.12
CA ARG A 276 19.44 -19.47 -37.13
C ARG A 276 20.00 -20.51 -36.15
N LYS A 277 20.96 -21.31 -36.55
CA LYS A 277 21.61 -22.29 -35.67
C LYS A 277 22.42 -21.64 -34.54
N TYR A 278 22.85 -20.38 -34.71
CA TYR A 278 23.62 -19.63 -33.70
C TYR A 278 22.73 -18.66 -32.94
N ILE A 279 21.84 -17.95 -33.69
CA ILE A 279 20.90 -16.97 -33.15
C ILE A 279 19.50 -17.42 -33.59
N SER A 280 18.80 -18.13 -32.73
CA SER A 280 17.48 -18.72 -33.02
C SER A 280 16.38 -17.67 -33.16
N PHE A 281 16.50 -16.54 -32.47
CA PHE A 281 15.49 -15.49 -32.47
C PHE A 281 16.11 -14.08 -32.39
N LEU A 282 15.74 -13.21 -33.33
CA LEU A 282 16.08 -11.79 -33.33
C LEU A 282 14.85 -10.97 -33.74
N LYS A 283 14.44 -10.03 -32.91
CA LYS A 283 13.33 -9.11 -33.17
C LYS A 283 13.70 -7.69 -32.77
N PHE A 284 13.54 -6.75 -33.67
CA PHE A 284 13.59 -5.32 -33.34
C PHE A 284 12.20 -4.81 -33.00
N ARG A 285 12.15 -3.88 -32.02
CA ARG A 285 10.92 -3.19 -31.62
C ARG A 285 11.20 -1.72 -31.44
N TYR A 286 10.26 -0.92 -31.92
CA TYR A 286 10.18 0.51 -31.61
C TYR A 286 8.80 0.79 -31.00
N THR A 287 8.76 1.56 -29.90
CA THR A 287 7.51 1.98 -29.26
C THR A 287 7.63 3.43 -28.84
N ASP A 288 6.55 4.18 -29.05
CA ASP A 288 6.40 5.54 -28.57
C ASP A 288 4.99 5.75 -28.03
N GLY A 289 4.83 6.64 -27.05
CA GLY A 289 3.53 6.87 -26.46
C GLY A 289 3.53 7.98 -25.42
N TRP A 290 2.34 8.49 -25.18
CA TRP A 290 2.10 9.53 -24.20
C TRP A 290 1.48 8.94 -22.94
N VAL A 291 1.85 9.53 -21.80
CA VAL A 291 1.33 9.18 -20.48
C VAL A 291 0.93 10.44 -19.72
N GLY A 292 0.02 10.30 -18.78
CA GLY A 292 -0.41 11.39 -17.92
C GLY A 292 -0.59 10.92 -16.48
N SER A 293 -0.53 11.86 -15.55
CA SER A 293 -0.78 11.63 -14.13
C SER A 293 -1.81 12.63 -13.60
N ASP A 294 -2.71 12.17 -12.75
CA ASP A 294 -3.70 12.98 -12.05
C ASP A 294 -3.34 13.21 -10.57
N THR A 295 -2.17 12.71 -10.11
CA THR A 295 -1.74 12.76 -8.71
C THR A 295 -0.52 13.67 -8.48
N ALA A 296 -0.11 14.44 -9.49
CA ALA A 296 1.14 15.21 -9.47
C ALA A 296 1.27 16.20 -8.29
N THR A 297 0.19 16.67 -7.72
CA THR A 297 0.21 17.63 -6.59
C THR A 297 -0.13 17.01 -5.24
N GLY A 298 -0.51 15.74 -5.18
CA GLY A 298 -0.97 15.08 -3.96
C GLY A 298 -2.32 15.57 -3.43
N ARG A 299 -2.98 16.55 -4.11
CA ARG A 299 -4.26 17.14 -3.68
C ARG A 299 -5.40 16.71 -4.60
N ARG A 300 -6.57 16.51 -4.01
CA ARG A 300 -7.82 16.29 -4.74
C ARG A 300 -8.39 17.64 -5.22
N PHE A 301 -9.14 17.61 -6.32
CA PHE A 301 -9.85 18.77 -6.88
C PHE A 301 -8.92 19.99 -7.04
N MET A 302 -7.78 19.80 -7.68
CA MET A 302 -6.73 20.83 -7.87
C MET A 302 -7.23 22.14 -8.46
N TYR A 303 -8.38 22.13 -9.11
CA TYR A 303 -9.01 23.32 -9.72
C TYR A 303 -9.80 24.16 -8.71
N GLN A 304 -10.03 23.65 -7.49
CA GLN A 304 -10.67 24.42 -6.45
C GLN A 304 -9.64 25.24 -5.67
N GLY A 305 -9.87 26.55 -5.57
CA GLY A 305 -9.06 27.40 -4.71
C GLY A 305 -9.24 27.01 -3.25
N VAL A 306 -8.14 26.79 -2.54
CA VAL A 306 -8.16 26.62 -1.08
C VAL A 306 -7.71 27.92 -0.47
N PHE A 307 -8.63 28.61 0.18
CA PHE A 307 -8.31 29.75 1.02
C PHE A 307 -7.94 29.20 2.41
N THR A 308 -6.66 29.11 2.70
CA THR A 308 -6.21 28.99 4.09
C THR A 308 -6.46 30.35 4.72
N GLY A 309 -7.39 30.40 5.68
CA GLY A 309 -7.68 31.64 6.39
C GLY A 309 -6.38 32.24 6.92
N LEU A 310 -6.20 33.54 6.65
CA LEU A 310 -5.15 34.31 7.28
C LEU A 310 -5.42 34.26 8.79
N THR A 311 -4.66 33.47 9.53
CA THR A 311 -4.52 33.62 10.97
C THR A 311 -3.64 34.84 11.23
N GLY A 312 -4.13 35.99 10.83
CA GLY A 312 -3.58 37.29 11.16
C GLY A 312 -4.58 37.98 12.06
N THR A 313 -4.21 38.26 13.29
CA THR A 313 -4.86 39.26 14.13
C THR A 313 -5.06 40.51 13.29
N MET A 314 -6.28 40.77 12.90
CA MET A 314 -6.66 42.13 12.47
C MET A 314 -6.63 42.99 13.73
N PHE A 315 -5.82 44.02 13.70
CA PHE A 315 -5.81 45.11 14.66
C PHE A 315 -7.08 45.96 14.48
#